data_94409578c68ac8f4227a6affb2c9567b
#
_entry.id   94409578c68ac8f4227a6affb2c9567b
#
_cell.length_a   1.000
_cell.length_b   1.000
_cell.length_c   1.000
_cell.angle_alpha   90.00
_cell.angle_beta   90.00
_cell.angle_gamma   90.00
#
_symmetry.space_group_name_H-M   'P 1'
#
loop_
_entity.id
_entity.type
_entity.pdbx_description
1 polymer ?
#
loop_
_entity_poly.entity_id
_entity_poly.type
_entity_poly.pdbx_seq_one_letter_code
_entity_poly.pdbx_strand_id
1 'polypeptide(L)'
;MKLRRRAYQVLERAQPGDTLSKVVDLAILALIVLNIAALMLETIPALAEHWGVFFELFNTVSVFIFTVEYLLRIWASAEADVPGSSLIRRLKYIFSIMALIDLVAILPFYLELLSREFLVIDMLFLRSVRLMRVLRIFKIGRYSNALGTMARVFRKKRDDLLVALLVI
;
A
#
# COMPACT_ATOMS: atom_id res chain seq x y z
N MET A 1 -19.22 17.91 3.02
CA MET A 1 -18.90 17.77 1.58
C MET A 1 -17.56 18.39 1.19
N LYS A 2 -17.20 19.61 1.59
CA LYS A 2 -15.94 20.28 1.17
C LYS A 2 -14.65 19.52 1.60
N LEU A 3 -14.59 19.01 2.83
CA LEU A 3 -13.41 18.28 3.37
C LEU A 3 -13.13 16.98 2.63
N ARG A 4 -14.16 16.17 2.35
CA ARG A 4 -14.01 14.90 1.64
C ARG A 4 -13.55 15.09 0.21
N ARG A 5 -14.08 16.09 -0.49
CA ARG A 5 -13.65 16.45 -1.84
C ARG A 5 -12.19 16.95 -1.86
N ARG A 6 -11.78 17.72 -0.85
CA ARG A 6 -10.40 18.16 -0.71
C ARG A 6 -9.45 16.98 -0.44
N ALA A 7 -9.85 16.05 0.46
CA ALA A 7 -9.10 14.82 0.71
C ALA A 7 -8.93 13.97 -0.57
N TYR A 8 -9.99 13.85 -1.37
CA TYR A 8 -9.92 13.15 -2.66
C TYR A 8 -8.93 13.80 -3.62
N GLN A 9 -8.94 15.13 -3.72
CA GLN A 9 -8.00 15.86 -4.57
C GLN A 9 -6.54 15.69 -4.13
N VAL A 10 -6.29 15.69 -2.82
CA VAL A 10 -4.94 15.55 -2.25
C VAL A 10 -4.40 14.13 -2.36
N LEU A 11 -5.26 13.10 -2.11
CA LEU A 11 -4.83 11.71 -1.98
C LEU A 11 -4.90 10.89 -3.27
N GLU A 12 -5.81 11.22 -4.19
CA GLU A 12 -6.10 10.38 -5.37
C GLU A 12 -5.57 11.01 -6.68
N ARG A 13 -5.65 12.33 -6.81
CA ARG A 13 -5.22 13.06 -8.01
C ARG A 13 -4.42 14.29 -7.61
N ALA A 14 -3.09 14.16 -7.65
CA ALA A 14 -2.23 15.33 -7.58
C ALA A 14 -2.54 16.26 -8.77
N GLN A 15 -3.22 17.38 -8.50
CA GLN A 15 -3.42 18.40 -9.54
C GLN A 15 -2.11 19.16 -9.77
N PRO A 16 -1.79 19.48 -11.03
CA PRO A 16 -0.64 20.34 -11.32
C PRO A 16 -0.81 21.68 -10.59
N GLY A 17 0.11 21.96 -9.64
CA GLY A 17 0.07 23.21 -8.84
C GLY A 17 -0.37 23.05 -7.39
N ASP A 18 -0.92 21.90 -6.95
CA ASP A 18 -1.25 21.67 -5.54
C ASP A 18 -0.01 21.21 -4.77
N THR A 19 0.62 22.15 -4.03
CA THR A 19 1.81 21.87 -3.22
C THR A 19 1.52 20.90 -2.07
N LEU A 20 0.32 20.92 -1.49
CA LEU A 20 -0.06 20.02 -0.40
C LEU A 20 -0.07 18.56 -0.86
N SER A 21 -0.67 18.28 -2.02
CA SER A 21 -0.68 16.94 -2.60
C SER A 21 0.74 16.42 -2.85
N LYS A 22 1.62 17.28 -3.42
CA LYS A 22 3.02 16.89 -3.66
C LYS A 22 3.79 16.60 -2.37
N VAL A 23 3.57 17.39 -1.32
CA VAL A 23 4.22 17.18 -0.01
C VAL A 23 3.75 15.87 0.62
N VAL A 24 2.45 15.59 0.58
CA VAL A 24 1.90 14.32 1.09
C VAL A 24 2.47 13.13 0.33
N ASP A 25 2.46 13.18 -1.01
CA ASP A 25 3.00 12.11 -1.85
C ASP A 25 4.50 11.89 -1.58
N LEU A 26 5.29 12.97 -1.46
CA LEU A 26 6.72 12.88 -1.15
C LEU A 26 6.95 12.33 0.26
N ALA A 27 6.17 12.73 1.25
CA ALA A 27 6.28 12.23 2.62
C ALA A 27 5.97 10.72 2.69
N ILE A 28 4.92 10.25 2.02
CA ILE A 28 4.59 8.83 1.95
C ILE A 28 5.67 8.05 1.20
N LEU A 29 6.17 8.58 0.09
CA LEU A 29 7.25 7.95 -0.68
C LEU A 29 8.53 7.85 0.18
N ALA A 30 8.91 8.92 0.87
CA ALA A 30 10.05 8.91 1.79
C ALA A 30 9.87 7.88 2.92
N LEU A 31 8.66 7.79 3.49
CA LEU A 31 8.33 6.81 4.52
C LEU A 31 8.47 5.37 4.00
N ILE A 32 8.06 5.10 2.76
CA ILE A 32 8.22 3.77 2.13
C ILE A 32 9.71 3.44 1.97
N VAL A 33 10.51 4.37 1.43
CA VAL A 33 11.94 4.18 1.23
C VAL A 33 12.66 3.95 2.56
N LEU A 34 12.34 4.74 3.59
CA LEU A 34 12.89 4.56 4.93
C LEU A 34 12.50 3.21 5.55
N ASN A 35 11.28 2.73 5.32
CA ASN A 35 10.87 1.39 5.78
C ASN A 35 11.65 0.27 5.10
N ILE A 36 11.93 0.40 3.81
CA ILE A 36 12.75 -0.59 3.08
C ILE A 36 14.19 -0.55 3.61
N ALA A 37 14.75 0.63 3.81
CA ALA A 37 16.09 0.79 4.39
C ALA A 37 16.16 0.20 5.81
N ALA A 38 15.17 0.47 6.66
CA ALA A 38 15.08 -0.09 8.01
C ALA A 38 15.00 -1.62 7.98
N LEU A 39 14.19 -2.19 7.07
CA LEU A 39 14.10 -3.64 6.88
C LEU A 39 15.45 -4.25 6.48
N MET A 40 16.19 -3.59 5.59
CA MET A 40 17.54 -4.04 5.18
C MET A 40 18.53 -3.96 6.35
N LEU A 41 18.50 -2.88 7.14
CA LEU A 41 19.36 -2.71 8.30
C LEU A 41 19.04 -3.74 9.40
N GLU A 42 17.78 -4.10 9.58
CA GLU A 42 17.33 -5.12 10.53
C GLU A 42 17.89 -6.52 10.18
N THR A 43 18.31 -6.77 8.93
CA THR A 43 18.95 -8.04 8.55
C THR A 43 20.39 -8.18 9.09
N ILE A 44 21.01 -7.09 9.52
CA ILE A 44 22.37 -7.10 10.09
C ILE A 44 22.28 -7.42 11.58
N PRO A 45 22.82 -8.56 12.07
CA PRO A 45 22.61 -9.01 13.43
C PRO A 45 23.03 -7.99 14.49
N ALA A 46 24.17 -7.33 14.29
CA ALA A 46 24.69 -6.32 15.23
C ALA A 46 23.74 -5.11 15.36
N LEU A 47 23.09 -4.69 14.28
CA LEU A 47 22.12 -3.60 14.30
C LEU A 47 20.79 -4.04 14.88
N ALA A 48 20.33 -5.24 14.54
CA ALA A 48 19.10 -5.81 15.07
C ALA A 48 19.14 -5.98 16.59
N GLU A 49 20.28 -6.43 17.13
CA GLU A 49 20.49 -6.59 18.58
C GLU A 49 20.47 -5.24 19.30
N HIS A 50 21.10 -4.22 18.74
CA HIS A 50 21.21 -2.91 19.40
C HIS A 50 19.98 -2.01 19.18
N TRP A 51 19.40 -2.03 17.98
CA TRP A 51 18.33 -1.12 17.55
C TRP A 51 16.99 -1.82 17.29
N GLY A 52 16.82 -3.08 17.66
CA GLY A 52 15.64 -3.89 17.37
C GLY A 52 14.32 -3.22 17.82
N VAL A 53 14.30 -2.68 19.03
CA VAL A 53 13.11 -1.97 19.57
C VAL A 53 12.79 -0.73 18.72
N PHE A 54 13.79 0.00 18.26
CA PHE A 54 13.59 1.16 17.39
C PHE A 54 13.01 0.75 16.04
N PHE A 55 13.53 -0.31 15.41
CA PHE A 55 13.00 -0.80 14.14
C PHE A 55 11.55 -1.29 14.27
N GLU A 56 11.23 -1.99 15.36
CA GLU A 56 9.86 -2.45 15.63
C GLU A 56 8.88 -1.29 15.85
N LEU A 57 9.28 -0.28 16.62
CA LEU A 57 8.48 0.93 16.83
C LEU A 57 8.29 1.70 15.52
N PHE A 58 9.36 1.92 14.77
CA PHE A 58 9.33 2.59 13.47
C PHE A 58 8.39 1.87 12.48
N ASN A 59 8.50 0.53 12.42
CA ASN A 59 7.61 -0.30 11.62
C ASN A 59 6.14 -0.12 12.03
N THR A 60 5.84 -0.17 13.32
CA THR A 60 4.47 -0.03 13.86
C THR A 60 3.87 1.33 13.54
N VAL A 61 4.62 2.41 13.78
CA VAL A 61 4.19 3.78 13.46
C VAL A 61 3.95 3.94 11.96
N SER A 62 4.84 3.39 11.14
CA SER A 62 4.71 3.46 9.68
C SER A 62 3.46 2.73 9.17
N VAL A 63 3.17 1.54 9.71
CA VAL A 63 1.95 0.80 9.35
C VAL A 63 0.71 1.56 9.78
N PHE A 64 0.74 2.18 10.95
CA PHE A 64 -0.37 3.02 11.40
C PHE A 64 -0.63 4.18 10.41
N ILE A 65 0.42 4.88 9.99
CA ILE A 65 0.31 5.95 8.98
C ILE A 65 -0.27 5.42 7.66
N PHE A 66 0.25 4.29 7.16
CA PHE A 66 -0.27 3.67 5.93
C PHE A 66 -1.72 3.20 6.06
N THR A 67 -2.12 2.74 7.25
CA THR A 67 -3.51 2.35 7.51
C THR A 67 -4.44 3.56 7.48
N VAL A 68 -4.05 4.65 8.15
CA VAL A 68 -4.81 5.91 8.12
C VAL A 68 -4.93 6.44 6.69
N GLU A 69 -3.83 6.44 5.94
CA GLU A 69 -3.82 6.83 4.53
C GLU A 69 -4.79 5.97 3.69
N TYR A 70 -4.75 4.64 3.84
CA TYR A 70 -5.64 3.71 3.15
C TYR A 70 -7.11 3.97 3.46
N LEU A 71 -7.46 4.14 4.75
CA LEU A 71 -8.81 4.44 5.19
C LEU A 71 -9.31 5.79 4.67
N LEU A 72 -8.46 6.82 4.68
CA LEU A 72 -8.78 8.13 4.13
C LEU A 72 -9.05 8.06 2.62
N ARG A 73 -8.30 7.24 1.88
CA ARG A 73 -8.53 7.01 0.45
C ARG A 73 -9.86 6.31 0.18
N ILE A 74 -10.20 5.28 0.95
CA ILE A 74 -11.52 4.62 0.86
C ILE A 74 -12.64 5.62 1.17
N TRP A 75 -12.47 6.43 2.21
CA TRP A 75 -13.45 7.44 2.57
C TRP A 75 -13.62 8.50 1.49
N ALA A 76 -12.51 8.96 0.91
CA ALA A 76 -12.47 9.98 -0.13
C ALA A 76 -12.99 9.47 -1.49
N SER A 77 -12.85 8.18 -1.80
CA SER A 77 -13.26 7.57 -3.07
C SER A 77 -14.77 7.68 -3.35
N ALA A 78 -15.56 7.97 -2.33
CA ALA A 78 -16.99 8.27 -2.51
C ALA A 78 -17.26 9.53 -3.35
N GLU A 79 -16.25 10.42 -3.52
CA GLU A 79 -16.32 11.62 -4.37
C GLU A 79 -15.78 11.37 -5.79
N ALA A 80 -15.39 10.13 -6.12
CA ALA A 80 -14.91 9.80 -7.46
C ALA A 80 -16.00 10.06 -8.51
N ASP A 81 -15.59 10.59 -9.67
CA ASP A 81 -16.47 10.85 -10.82
C ASP A 81 -16.83 9.55 -11.54
N VAL A 82 -17.43 8.58 -10.81
CA VAL A 82 -17.86 7.29 -11.34
C VAL A 82 -19.36 7.14 -11.07
N PRO A 83 -20.16 6.69 -12.04
CA PRO A 83 -21.58 6.47 -11.84
C PRO A 83 -21.85 5.43 -10.77
N GLY A 84 -22.84 5.69 -9.90
CA GLY A 84 -23.27 4.81 -8.83
C GLY A 84 -23.37 5.48 -7.47
N SER A 85 -23.91 4.75 -6.50
CA SER A 85 -24.01 5.21 -5.11
C SER A 85 -22.63 5.33 -4.45
N SER A 86 -22.54 6.10 -3.37
CA SER A 86 -21.31 6.27 -2.57
C SER A 86 -20.71 4.91 -2.12
N LEU A 87 -21.55 3.93 -1.81
CA LEU A 87 -21.11 2.58 -1.42
C LEU A 87 -20.50 1.82 -2.60
N ILE A 88 -21.13 1.88 -3.77
CA ILE A 88 -20.61 1.22 -4.98
C ILE A 88 -19.26 1.78 -5.37
N ARG A 89 -19.05 3.11 -5.27
CA ARG A 89 -17.76 3.76 -5.54
C ARG A 89 -16.66 3.28 -4.60
N ARG A 90 -16.95 3.17 -3.30
CA ARG A 90 -16.00 2.65 -2.30
C ARG A 90 -15.65 1.18 -2.56
N LEU A 91 -16.65 0.32 -2.83
CA LEU A 91 -16.39 -1.08 -3.15
C LEU A 91 -15.53 -1.20 -4.41
N LYS A 92 -15.86 -0.46 -5.47
CA LYS A 92 -15.07 -0.43 -6.70
C LYS A 92 -13.63 0.05 -6.46
N TYR A 93 -13.43 1.00 -5.54
CA TYR A 93 -12.11 1.44 -5.15
C TYR A 93 -11.34 0.36 -4.39
N ILE A 94 -11.94 -0.31 -3.41
CA ILE A 94 -11.31 -1.38 -2.61
C ILE A 94 -10.78 -2.51 -3.51
N PHE A 95 -11.50 -2.85 -4.57
CA PHE A 95 -11.07 -3.86 -5.56
C PHE A 95 -10.20 -3.29 -6.68
N SER A 96 -9.80 -2.02 -6.61
CA SER A 96 -8.85 -1.47 -7.57
C SER A 96 -7.43 -1.95 -7.28
N ILE A 97 -6.60 -2.05 -8.33
CA ILE A 97 -5.18 -2.44 -8.20
C ILE A 97 -4.46 -1.53 -7.19
N MET A 98 -4.76 -0.23 -7.20
CA MET A 98 -4.11 0.74 -6.30
C MET A 98 -4.48 0.50 -4.84
N ALA A 99 -5.75 0.20 -4.55
CA ALA A 99 -6.19 -0.12 -3.19
C ALA A 99 -5.65 -1.49 -2.71
N LEU A 100 -5.53 -2.46 -3.62
CA LEU A 100 -4.92 -3.75 -3.30
C LEU A 100 -3.44 -3.63 -2.96
N ILE A 101 -2.69 -2.76 -3.67
CA ILE A 101 -1.30 -2.46 -3.34
C ILE A 101 -1.19 -1.85 -1.94
N ASP A 102 -2.04 -0.88 -1.60
CA ASP A 102 -2.07 -0.28 -0.27
C ASP A 102 -2.41 -1.32 0.82
N LEU A 103 -3.38 -2.21 0.54
CA LEU A 103 -3.77 -3.29 1.45
C LEU A 103 -2.63 -4.28 1.67
N VAL A 104 -1.98 -4.76 0.61
CA VAL A 104 -0.86 -5.70 0.68
C VAL A 104 0.32 -5.13 1.48
N ALA A 105 0.53 -3.81 1.46
CA ALA A 105 1.59 -3.16 2.23
C ALA A 105 1.36 -3.19 3.75
N ILE A 106 0.11 -3.21 4.21
CA ILE A 106 -0.25 -3.22 5.64
C ILE A 106 -0.63 -4.62 6.15
N LEU A 107 -1.09 -5.50 5.27
CA LEU A 107 -1.62 -6.82 5.59
C LEU A 107 -0.67 -7.69 6.45
N PRO A 108 0.65 -7.79 6.16
CA PRO A 108 1.55 -8.63 6.94
C PRO A 108 1.59 -8.28 8.42
N PHE A 109 1.52 -7.00 8.75
CA PHE A 109 1.50 -6.54 10.15
C PHE A 109 0.25 -7.03 10.90
N TYR A 110 -0.92 -6.90 10.27
CA TYR A 110 -2.18 -7.34 10.87
C TYR A 110 -2.26 -8.87 10.96
N LEU A 111 -1.71 -9.59 9.99
CA LEU A 111 -1.60 -11.05 10.06
C LEU A 111 -0.68 -11.48 11.22
N GLU A 112 0.46 -10.81 11.41
CA GLU A 112 1.36 -11.07 12.53
C GLU A 112 0.67 -10.79 13.87
N LEU A 113 -0.07 -9.68 13.99
CA LEU A 113 -0.80 -9.31 15.19
C LEU A 113 -1.90 -10.32 15.54
N LEU A 114 -2.72 -10.69 14.56
CA LEU A 114 -3.78 -11.69 14.72
C LEU A 114 -3.21 -13.06 15.08
N SER A 115 -2.08 -13.42 14.49
CA SER A 115 -1.42 -14.70 14.75
C SER A 115 -0.93 -14.83 16.18
N ARG A 116 -0.43 -13.74 16.76
CA ARG A 116 0.03 -13.72 18.14
C ARG A 116 -1.11 -13.88 19.16
N GLU A 117 -2.29 -13.34 18.85
CA GLU A 117 -3.43 -13.28 19.77
C GLU A 117 -4.36 -14.50 19.68
N PHE A 118 -4.57 -15.05 18.48
CA PHE A 118 -5.68 -15.97 18.22
C PHE A 118 -5.29 -17.36 17.72
N LEU A 119 -4.03 -17.57 17.30
CA LEU A 119 -3.65 -18.82 16.64
C LEU A 119 -2.38 -19.40 17.30
N VAL A 120 -2.42 -20.69 17.62
CA VAL A 120 -1.22 -21.49 17.90
C VAL A 120 -0.55 -21.76 16.55
N ILE A 121 0.21 -20.77 16.06
CA ILE A 121 0.81 -20.82 14.73
C ILE A 121 2.29 -21.16 14.85
N ASP A 122 2.74 -21.99 13.89
CA ASP A 122 4.13 -22.41 13.74
C ASP A 122 5.06 -21.19 13.58
N MET A 123 6.21 -21.25 14.24
CA MET A 123 7.28 -20.23 14.17
C MET A 123 7.72 -19.93 12.73
N LEU A 124 7.65 -20.92 11.84
CA LEU A 124 7.97 -20.77 10.42
C LEU A 124 6.97 -19.84 9.70
N PHE A 125 5.68 -19.95 10.03
CA PHE A 125 4.65 -19.06 9.48
C PHE A 125 4.87 -17.61 9.90
N LEU A 126 5.12 -17.36 11.19
CA LEU A 126 5.41 -16.02 11.70
C LEU A 126 6.63 -15.38 11.02
N ARG A 127 7.67 -16.20 10.78
CA ARG A 127 8.86 -15.76 10.04
C ARG A 127 8.52 -15.39 8.59
N SER A 128 7.70 -16.19 7.92
CA SER A 128 7.26 -15.95 6.54
C SER A 128 6.43 -14.68 6.43
N VAL A 129 5.50 -14.45 7.35
CA VAL A 129 4.69 -13.21 7.41
C VAL A 129 5.57 -11.99 7.63
N ARG A 130 6.62 -12.10 8.46
CA ARG A 130 7.58 -11.01 8.66
C ARG A 130 8.33 -10.66 7.38
N LEU A 131 8.74 -11.66 6.58
CA LEU A 131 9.38 -11.42 5.28
C LEU A 131 8.44 -10.74 4.28
N MET A 132 7.13 -10.97 4.37
CA MET A 132 6.16 -10.28 3.52
C MET A 132 6.13 -8.75 3.70
N ARG A 133 6.78 -8.20 4.74
CA ARG A 133 6.93 -6.76 4.92
C ARG A 133 7.62 -6.09 3.72
N VAL A 134 8.45 -6.84 2.95
CA VAL A 134 9.09 -6.36 1.71
C VAL A 134 8.06 -5.97 0.64
N LEU A 135 6.84 -6.52 0.68
CA LEU A 135 5.77 -6.20 -0.29
C LEU A 135 5.35 -4.73 -0.28
N ARG A 136 5.75 -3.97 0.77
CA ARG A 136 5.56 -2.50 0.80
C ARG A 136 6.26 -1.79 -0.36
N ILE A 137 7.27 -2.40 -0.96
CA ILE A 137 7.96 -1.84 -2.13
C ILE A 137 6.99 -1.59 -3.29
N PHE A 138 5.95 -2.42 -3.44
CA PHE A 138 4.95 -2.23 -4.47
C PHE A 138 4.18 -0.90 -4.34
N LYS A 139 4.14 -0.33 -3.13
CA LYS A 139 3.51 0.97 -2.88
C LYS A 139 4.24 2.11 -3.61
N ILE A 140 5.55 1.98 -3.89
CA ILE A 140 6.31 2.93 -4.72
C ILE A 140 5.68 3.06 -6.11
N GLY A 141 5.20 1.94 -6.66
CA GLY A 141 4.59 1.93 -7.98
C GLY A 141 3.35 2.81 -8.10
N ARG A 142 2.67 3.11 -7.00
CA ARG A 142 1.53 4.03 -6.98
C ARG A 142 1.95 5.46 -7.34
N TYR A 143 3.15 5.86 -6.93
CA TYR A 143 3.72 7.19 -7.18
C TYR A 143 4.46 7.28 -8.52
N SER A 144 4.61 6.14 -9.20
CA SER A 144 5.22 6.05 -10.53
C SER A 144 4.14 5.96 -11.61
N ASN A 145 4.27 6.78 -12.66
CA ASN A 145 3.44 6.68 -13.85
C ASN A 145 3.59 5.33 -14.58
N ALA A 146 4.65 4.58 -14.26
CA ALA A 146 4.94 3.28 -14.88
C ALA A 146 3.83 2.25 -14.62
N LEU A 147 3.28 2.15 -13.40
CA LEU A 147 2.20 1.21 -13.11
C LEU A 147 0.91 1.54 -13.87
N GLY A 148 0.56 2.81 -14.01
CA GLY A 148 -0.59 3.23 -14.82
C GLY A 148 -0.42 2.85 -16.29
N THR A 149 0.80 2.94 -16.80
CA THR A 149 1.13 2.52 -18.17
C THR A 149 1.12 1.00 -18.30
N MET A 150 1.72 0.26 -17.37
CA MET A 150 1.67 -1.21 -17.36
C MET A 150 0.23 -1.73 -17.27
N ALA A 151 -0.60 -1.19 -16.39
CA ALA A 151 -2.00 -1.58 -16.27
C ALA A 151 -2.79 -1.34 -17.58
N ARG A 152 -2.50 -0.25 -18.29
CA ARG A 152 -3.09 0.03 -19.61
C ARG A 152 -2.63 -0.97 -20.67
N VAL A 153 -1.34 -1.30 -20.70
CA VAL A 153 -0.77 -2.27 -21.63
C VAL A 153 -1.34 -3.66 -21.37
N PHE A 154 -1.39 -4.11 -20.12
CA PHE A 154 -1.99 -5.38 -19.74
C PHE A 154 -3.47 -5.45 -20.12
N ARG A 155 -4.23 -4.38 -19.88
CA ARG A 155 -5.65 -4.33 -20.26
C ARG A 155 -5.85 -4.38 -21.76
N LYS A 156 -4.99 -3.71 -22.52
CA LYS A 156 -5.06 -3.67 -24.00
C LYS A 156 -4.64 -5.00 -24.64
N LYS A 157 -3.71 -5.72 -24.02
CA LYS A 157 -3.16 -6.98 -24.51
C LYS A 157 -3.68 -8.22 -23.77
N ARG A 158 -4.75 -8.06 -22.99
CA ARG A 158 -5.33 -9.12 -22.18
C ARG A 158 -5.66 -10.36 -23.01
N ASP A 159 -6.27 -10.16 -24.16
CA ASP A 159 -6.76 -11.24 -25.00
C ASP A 159 -5.57 -11.96 -25.68
N ASP A 160 -4.53 -11.22 -26.11
CA ASP A 160 -3.29 -11.80 -26.62
C ASP A 160 -2.55 -12.62 -25.55
N LEU A 161 -2.53 -12.16 -24.30
CA LEU A 161 -1.92 -12.85 -23.16
C LEU A 161 -2.68 -14.13 -22.80
N LEU A 162 -4.03 -14.10 -22.84
CA LEU A 162 -4.84 -15.30 -22.61
C LEU A 162 -4.63 -16.36 -23.68
N VAL A 163 -4.52 -15.95 -24.96
CA VAL A 163 -4.20 -16.87 -26.05
C VAL A 163 -2.81 -17.47 -25.87
N ALA A 164 -1.80 -16.64 -25.53
CA ALA A 164 -0.45 -17.13 -25.28
C ALA A 164 -0.39 -18.13 -24.10
N LEU A 165 -1.15 -17.88 -23.03
CA LEU A 165 -1.22 -18.78 -21.86
C LEU A 165 -1.95 -20.11 -22.17
N LEU A 166 -2.90 -20.11 -23.12
CA LEU A 166 -3.62 -21.31 -23.52
C LEU A 166 -2.84 -22.19 -24.52
N VAL A 167 -1.83 -21.61 -25.19
CA VAL A 167 -1.02 -22.33 -26.21
C VAL A 167 0.24 -22.96 -25.60
N ILE A 168 0.61 -22.58 -24.36
CA ILE A 168 1.70 -23.17 -23.58
C ILE A 168 1.19 -24.31 -22.69
#